data_8db8c3a3e1f4998730823eef10c884f1
#
_entry.id   8db8c3a3e1f4998730823eef10c884f1
#
_cell.length_a   1.000
_cell.length_b   1.000
_cell.length_c   1.000
_cell.angle_alpha   90.00
_cell.angle_beta   90.00
_cell.angle_gamma   90.00
#
_symmetry.space_group_name_H-M   'P 1'
#
loop_
_entity.id
_entity.type
_entity.pdbx_description
1 polymer ?
#
loop_
_entity_poly.entity_id
_entity_poly.type
_entity_poly.pdbx_seq_one_letter_code
_entity_poly.pdbx_strand_id
1 'polypeptide(L)'
;IGHGGTLDPDVEGVLPICVGKGTKVIEYMVDSGKTYEGEITLGFATTTEDVSGEIVEKKPVTTPLSTEQIDQAMAEMTGEITQIPPMFSAVKVKGKRLYEYARNGEEVERPQRKAMIYSFERTSEPIFNESAQTQSWRFKVVCGKGTYVRTLSVDTGKKLGYPAHMSDLTRTASGGLQAAQCLTLEEVAKQMAAETIDQCLL
;
A
#
# COMPACT_ATOMS: atom_id res chain seq x y z
N ILE A 1 -12.63 1.57 -21.37
CA ILE A 1 -11.92 0.79 -20.35
C ILE A 1 -11.66 1.69 -19.14
N GLY A 2 -11.81 1.13 -17.93
CA GLY A 2 -11.46 1.77 -16.69
C GLY A 2 -10.99 0.74 -15.65
N HIS A 3 -10.45 1.21 -14.53
CA HIS A 3 -9.91 0.32 -13.48
C HIS A 3 -10.45 0.67 -12.10
N GLY A 4 -10.52 -0.32 -11.22
CA GLY A 4 -11.06 -0.24 -9.86
C GLY A 4 -10.09 0.26 -8.78
N GLY A 5 -9.09 1.06 -9.14
CA GLY A 5 -8.14 1.69 -8.21
C GLY A 5 -6.69 1.49 -8.62
N THR A 6 -5.94 2.58 -8.66
CA THR A 6 -4.52 2.62 -9.06
C THR A 6 -3.65 1.81 -8.08
N LEU A 7 -2.61 1.16 -8.61
CA LEU A 7 -1.46 0.68 -7.86
C LEU A 7 -0.32 1.70 -7.94
N ASP A 8 0.54 1.78 -6.94
CA ASP A 8 1.79 2.52 -7.05
C ASP A 8 2.71 1.86 -8.10
N PRO A 9 3.65 2.59 -8.73
CA PRO A 9 4.46 2.05 -9.84
C PRO A 9 5.19 0.74 -9.55
N ASP A 10 5.69 0.57 -8.33
CA ASP A 10 6.47 -0.60 -7.89
C ASP A 10 5.62 -1.64 -7.13
N VAL A 11 4.28 -1.50 -7.16
CA VAL A 11 3.35 -2.39 -6.47
C VAL A 11 2.63 -3.27 -7.48
N GLU A 12 2.67 -4.56 -7.24
CA GLU A 12 1.98 -5.57 -8.03
C GLU A 12 0.64 -5.99 -7.43
N GLY A 13 -0.10 -6.81 -8.16
CA GLY A 13 -1.30 -7.51 -7.67
C GLY A 13 -2.58 -7.17 -8.40
N VAL A 14 -3.70 -7.41 -7.73
CA VAL A 14 -5.04 -7.36 -8.30
C VAL A 14 -5.41 -5.95 -8.76
N LEU A 15 -5.63 -5.79 -10.05
CA LEU A 15 -6.17 -4.57 -10.64
C LEU A 15 -7.45 -4.91 -11.42
N PRO A 16 -8.64 -4.64 -10.87
CA PRO A 16 -9.90 -4.84 -11.60
C PRO A 16 -9.97 -3.92 -12.83
N ILE A 17 -10.14 -4.51 -14.00
CA ILE A 17 -10.31 -3.80 -15.26
C ILE A 17 -11.74 -3.97 -15.75
N CYS A 18 -12.41 -2.88 -16.03
CA CYS A 18 -13.78 -2.86 -16.55
C CYS A 18 -13.79 -2.46 -18.02
N VAL A 19 -14.52 -3.20 -18.83
CA VAL A 19 -14.61 -2.99 -20.29
C VAL A 19 -16.05 -2.69 -20.69
N GLY A 20 -16.23 -1.82 -21.65
CA GLY A 20 -17.55 -1.50 -22.23
C GLY A 20 -18.55 -1.04 -21.17
N LYS A 21 -19.71 -1.68 -21.10
CA LYS A 21 -20.76 -1.35 -20.13
C LYS A 21 -20.35 -1.64 -18.68
N GLY A 22 -19.38 -2.54 -18.46
CA GLY A 22 -18.83 -2.83 -17.15
C GLY A 22 -18.15 -1.63 -16.46
N THR A 23 -17.76 -0.59 -17.22
CA THR A 23 -17.21 0.64 -16.62
C THR A 23 -18.18 1.35 -15.66
N LYS A 24 -19.48 1.07 -15.74
CA LYS A 24 -20.50 1.63 -14.84
C LYS A 24 -20.40 1.12 -13.39
N VAL A 25 -19.71 -0.01 -13.14
CA VAL A 25 -19.54 -0.56 -11.80
C VAL A 25 -18.21 -0.14 -11.15
N ILE A 26 -17.36 0.63 -11.83
CA ILE A 26 -16.04 1.02 -11.34
C ILE A 26 -16.12 1.71 -9.98
N GLU A 27 -17.07 2.62 -9.79
CA GLU A 27 -17.21 3.35 -8.53
C GLU A 27 -17.45 2.43 -7.33
N TYR A 28 -18.24 1.37 -7.51
CA TYR A 28 -18.47 0.34 -6.47
C TYR A 28 -17.20 -0.47 -6.20
N MET A 29 -16.41 -0.79 -7.22
CA MET A 29 -15.13 -1.49 -7.06
C MET A 29 -14.08 -0.62 -6.36
N VAL A 30 -14.04 0.68 -6.66
CA VAL A 30 -13.16 1.64 -5.97
C VAL A 30 -13.54 1.75 -4.49
N ASP A 31 -14.83 1.76 -4.18
CA ASP A 31 -15.36 1.88 -2.82
C ASP A 31 -15.23 0.61 -1.99
N SER A 32 -15.04 -0.54 -2.63
CA SER A 32 -14.87 -1.83 -1.95
C SER A 32 -13.57 -1.91 -1.14
N GLY A 33 -13.55 -2.81 -0.16
CA GLY A 33 -12.35 -3.14 0.61
C GLY A 33 -11.23 -3.70 -0.27
N LYS A 34 -10.01 -3.54 0.21
CA LYS A 34 -8.79 -4.04 -0.43
C LYS A 34 -7.96 -4.81 0.59
N THR A 35 -7.30 -5.86 0.11
CA THR A 35 -6.37 -6.63 0.92
C THR A 35 -4.97 -6.49 0.33
N TYR A 36 -4.01 -6.23 1.20
CA TYR A 36 -2.60 -6.15 0.85
C TYR A 36 -1.79 -7.07 1.75
N GLU A 37 -0.73 -7.61 1.20
CA GLU A 37 0.37 -8.25 1.91
C GLU A 37 1.65 -7.50 1.60
N GLY A 38 2.49 -7.29 2.61
CA GLY A 38 3.71 -6.50 2.42
C GLY A 38 4.69 -6.68 3.56
N GLU A 39 5.69 -5.79 3.59
CA GLU A 39 6.73 -5.79 4.61
C GLU A 39 6.96 -4.37 5.14
N ILE A 40 7.13 -4.25 6.45
CA ILE A 40 7.58 -3.04 7.13
C ILE A 40 9.03 -3.25 7.57
N THR A 41 9.86 -2.24 7.35
CA THR A 41 11.24 -2.20 7.82
C THR A 41 11.46 -0.99 8.71
N LEU A 42 11.92 -1.22 9.94
CA LEU A 42 12.35 -0.20 10.91
C LEU A 42 13.84 0.11 10.75
N GLY A 43 14.24 1.32 11.11
CA GLY A 43 15.62 1.77 11.16
C GLY A 43 15.89 3.00 10.30
N PHE A 44 15.11 3.22 9.25
CA PHE A 44 15.14 4.45 8.46
C PHE A 44 13.81 4.71 7.74
N ALA A 45 13.58 5.98 7.42
CA ALA A 45 12.46 6.43 6.61
C ALA A 45 12.97 7.02 5.29
N THR A 46 12.12 7.02 4.26
CA THR A 46 12.44 7.52 2.92
C THR A 46 11.47 8.61 2.47
N THR A 47 11.86 9.36 1.44
CA THR A 47 11.04 10.43 0.85
C THR A 47 9.72 9.95 0.30
N THR A 48 9.66 8.70 -0.19
CA THR A 48 8.47 8.10 -0.81
C THR A 48 7.65 7.24 0.16
N GLU A 49 8.16 7.05 1.40
CA GLU A 49 7.60 6.13 2.41
C GLU A 49 7.70 4.64 2.03
N ASP A 50 8.37 4.31 0.93
CA ASP A 50 8.71 2.97 0.46
C ASP A 50 10.22 2.84 0.16
N VAL A 51 10.64 1.69 -0.34
CA VAL A 51 12.06 1.39 -0.60
C VAL A 51 12.67 2.21 -1.73
N SER A 52 11.86 2.82 -2.60
CA SER A 52 12.36 3.53 -3.81
C SER A 52 12.89 4.94 -3.53
N GLY A 53 12.56 5.53 -2.37
CA GLY A 53 12.94 6.89 -2.02
C GLY A 53 14.33 7.01 -1.37
N GLU A 54 14.85 8.24 -1.34
CA GLU A 54 16.07 8.55 -0.61
C GLU A 54 15.82 8.54 0.91
N ILE A 55 16.82 8.14 1.69
CA ILE A 55 16.73 8.11 3.16
C ILE A 55 16.69 9.55 3.69
N VAL A 56 15.66 9.87 4.46
CA VAL A 56 15.45 11.19 5.08
C VAL A 56 15.62 11.19 6.59
N GLU A 57 15.45 10.03 7.22
CA GLU A 57 15.61 9.88 8.67
C GLU A 57 16.21 8.49 8.96
N LYS A 58 17.15 8.42 9.89
CA LYS A 58 17.80 7.17 10.30
C LYS A 58 17.90 7.11 11.81
N LYS A 59 17.39 6.01 12.38
CA LYS A 59 17.55 5.62 13.79
C LYS A 59 17.79 4.13 13.84
N PRO A 60 19.03 3.68 14.02
CA PRO A 60 19.37 2.26 14.05
C PRO A 60 18.60 1.48 15.10
N VAL A 61 18.13 0.29 14.74
CA VAL A 61 17.58 -0.68 15.68
C VAL A 61 18.77 -1.44 16.29
N THR A 62 19.13 -1.11 17.50
CA THR A 62 20.27 -1.72 18.23
C THR A 62 19.86 -2.92 19.07
N THR A 63 18.60 -2.93 19.50
CA THR A 63 17.98 -4.03 20.23
C THR A 63 16.67 -4.37 19.53
N PRO A 64 16.48 -5.61 19.08
CA PRO A 64 15.26 -5.99 18.40
C PRO A 64 14.04 -5.86 19.32
N LEU A 65 12.95 -5.37 18.75
CA LEU A 65 11.64 -5.32 19.40
C LEU A 65 11.04 -6.73 19.44
N SER A 66 10.30 -7.01 20.49
CA SER A 66 9.59 -8.28 20.62
C SER A 66 8.38 -8.36 19.70
N THR A 67 7.92 -9.58 19.43
CA THR A 67 6.67 -9.83 18.67
C THR A 67 5.47 -9.16 19.32
N GLU A 68 5.39 -9.18 20.66
CA GLU A 68 4.31 -8.57 21.41
C GLU A 68 4.26 -7.05 21.25
N GLN A 69 5.41 -6.38 21.23
CA GLN A 69 5.51 -4.94 21.01
C GLN A 69 5.02 -4.58 19.59
N ILE A 70 5.43 -5.34 18.59
CA ILE A 70 5.04 -5.14 17.20
C ILE A 70 3.54 -5.39 17.05
N ASP A 71 3.02 -6.51 17.52
CA ASP A 71 1.61 -6.90 17.41
C ASP A 71 0.70 -5.90 18.15
N GLN A 72 1.14 -5.37 19.31
CA GLN A 72 0.42 -4.32 20.02
C GLN A 72 0.32 -3.03 19.20
N ALA A 73 1.44 -2.58 18.62
CA ALA A 73 1.45 -1.38 17.79
C ALA A 73 0.55 -1.53 16.54
N MET A 74 0.56 -2.70 15.90
CA MET A 74 -0.30 -3.01 14.77
C MET A 74 -1.79 -3.05 15.17
N ALA A 75 -2.13 -3.64 16.32
CA ALA A 75 -3.50 -3.67 16.83
C ALA A 75 -4.05 -2.25 17.08
N GLU A 76 -3.23 -1.33 17.57
CA GLU A 76 -3.60 0.07 17.78
C GLU A 76 -3.84 0.86 16.49
N MET A 77 -3.40 0.33 15.33
CA MET A 77 -3.64 0.91 14.01
C MET A 77 -4.90 0.34 13.34
N THR A 78 -5.68 -0.51 14.02
CA THR A 78 -6.98 -1.00 13.54
C THR A 78 -8.12 -0.03 13.86
N GLY A 79 -9.20 -0.11 13.08
CA GLY A 79 -10.35 0.78 13.19
C GLY A 79 -10.22 2.02 12.30
N GLU A 80 -10.91 3.10 12.65
CA GLU A 80 -10.79 4.37 11.95
C GLU A 80 -9.52 5.10 12.39
N ILE A 81 -8.62 5.33 11.46
CA ILE A 81 -7.37 6.09 11.67
C ILE A 81 -7.36 7.36 10.84
N THR A 82 -6.54 8.32 11.25
CA THR A 82 -6.28 9.54 10.47
C THR A 82 -4.92 9.41 9.82
N GLN A 83 -4.85 9.60 8.50
CA GLN A 83 -3.61 9.58 7.72
C GLN A 83 -3.36 10.93 7.06
N ILE A 84 -2.10 11.30 6.91
CA ILE A 84 -1.64 12.37 6.03
C ILE A 84 -1.08 11.69 4.77
N PRO A 85 -1.70 11.86 3.58
CA PRO A 85 -1.24 11.22 2.35
C PRO A 85 0.24 11.49 2.08
N PRO A 86 0.99 10.53 1.53
CA PRO A 86 2.38 10.77 1.14
C PRO A 86 2.46 11.86 0.06
N MET A 87 3.57 12.59 0.02
CA MET A 87 3.81 13.61 -1.03
C MET A 87 3.76 12.99 -2.43
N PHE A 88 4.28 11.78 -2.59
CA PHE A 88 4.20 11.01 -3.84
C PHE A 88 2.85 10.28 -3.95
N SER A 89 1.77 11.04 -4.03
CA SER A 89 0.40 10.53 -4.21
C SER A 89 -0.38 11.33 -5.23
N ALA A 90 -1.50 10.75 -5.71
CA ALA A 90 -2.39 11.38 -6.69
C ALA A 90 -3.42 12.34 -6.08
N VAL A 91 -3.35 12.60 -4.77
CA VAL A 91 -4.25 13.55 -4.08
C VAL A 91 -4.07 14.94 -4.66
N LYS A 92 -5.18 15.59 -4.99
CA LYS A 92 -5.17 16.97 -5.50
C LYS A 92 -5.30 17.96 -4.33
N VAL A 93 -4.41 18.96 -4.35
CA VAL A 93 -4.45 20.13 -3.46
C VAL A 93 -4.32 21.38 -4.34
N LYS A 94 -5.25 22.32 -4.22
CA LYS A 94 -5.28 23.54 -5.04
C LYS A 94 -5.19 23.26 -6.57
N GLY A 95 -5.84 22.16 -7.01
CA GLY A 95 -5.92 21.78 -8.42
C GLY A 95 -4.73 20.97 -8.98
N LYS A 96 -3.61 20.87 -8.25
CA LYS A 96 -2.38 20.16 -8.63
C LYS A 96 -2.22 18.92 -7.76
N ARG A 97 -1.68 17.82 -8.29
CA ARG A 97 -1.48 16.58 -7.52
C ARG A 97 -0.26 16.69 -6.60
N LEU A 98 -0.28 16.01 -5.45
CA LEU A 98 0.82 16.07 -4.49
C LEU A 98 2.15 15.64 -5.09
N TYR A 99 2.18 14.59 -5.93
CA TYR A 99 3.42 14.17 -6.58
C TYR A 99 4.02 15.24 -7.53
N GLU A 100 3.20 16.16 -8.07
CA GLU A 100 3.68 17.26 -8.91
C GLU A 100 4.38 18.33 -8.06
N TYR A 101 3.87 18.59 -6.84
CA TYR A 101 4.56 19.43 -5.85
C TYR A 101 5.89 18.80 -5.44
N ALA A 102 5.88 17.48 -5.12
CA ALA A 102 7.09 16.78 -4.71
C ALA A 102 8.20 16.83 -5.77
N ARG A 103 7.85 16.59 -7.06
CA ARG A 103 8.81 16.66 -8.17
C ARG A 103 9.40 18.05 -8.40
N ASN A 104 8.65 19.08 -8.08
CA ASN A 104 9.10 20.48 -8.21
C ASN A 104 9.81 21.00 -6.95
N GLY A 105 9.93 20.19 -5.89
CA GLY A 105 10.47 20.64 -4.61
C GLY A 105 9.59 21.68 -3.90
N GLU A 106 8.31 21.75 -4.23
CA GLU A 106 7.36 22.69 -3.66
C GLU A 106 6.72 22.12 -2.39
N GLU A 107 6.72 22.88 -1.31
CA GLU A 107 5.99 22.51 -0.09
C GLU A 107 4.49 22.85 -0.22
N VAL A 108 3.64 21.97 0.28
CA VAL A 108 2.20 22.17 0.36
C VAL A 108 1.64 21.46 1.59
N GLU A 109 0.69 22.10 2.26
CA GLU A 109 -0.03 21.49 3.37
C GLU A 109 -0.88 20.33 2.85
N ARG A 110 -0.65 19.14 3.40
CA ARG A 110 -1.35 17.92 3.00
C ARG A 110 -2.61 17.74 3.84
N PRO A 111 -3.77 17.44 3.22
CA PRO A 111 -5.01 17.25 3.95
C PRO A 111 -4.95 15.96 4.78
N GLN A 112 -5.49 16.02 5.99
CA GLN A 112 -5.74 14.80 6.76
C GLN A 112 -6.93 14.05 6.17
N ARG A 113 -6.85 12.73 6.13
CA ARG A 113 -7.91 11.85 5.63
C ARG A 113 -8.15 10.71 6.61
N LYS A 114 -9.40 10.34 6.74
CA LYS A 114 -9.77 9.14 7.49
C LYS A 114 -9.65 7.92 6.62
N ALA A 115 -9.10 6.85 7.21
CA ALA A 115 -8.99 5.54 6.60
C ALA A 115 -9.52 4.50 7.58
N MET A 116 -10.17 3.46 7.04
CA MET A 116 -10.66 2.34 7.84
C MET A 116 -9.75 1.15 7.68
N ILE A 117 -9.21 0.66 8.77
CA ILE A 117 -8.39 -0.56 8.82
C ILE A 117 -9.25 -1.65 9.50
N TYR A 118 -9.68 -2.63 8.74
CA TYR A 118 -10.53 -3.72 9.24
C TYR A 118 -9.74 -4.78 9.99
N SER A 119 -8.54 -5.11 9.49
CA SER A 119 -7.56 -5.96 10.17
C SER A 119 -6.15 -5.58 9.76
N PHE A 120 -5.20 -5.74 10.68
CA PHE A 120 -3.78 -5.49 10.43
C PHE A 120 -2.97 -6.46 11.27
N GLU A 121 -2.42 -7.49 10.64
CA GLU A 121 -1.83 -8.65 11.31
C GLU A 121 -0.43 -8.92 10.77
N ARG A 122 0.48 -9.27 11.68
CA ARG A 122 1.81 -9.76 11.32
C ARG A 122 1.70 -11.21 10.80
N THR A 123 2.36 -11.52 9.70
CA THR A 123 2.30 -12.82 9.03
C THR A 123 3.64 -13.57 9.01
N SER A 124 4.70 -12.98 9.56
CA SER A 124 6.01 -13.63 9.72
C SER A 124 6.63 -13.33 11.08
N GLU A 125 7.59 -14.14 11.50
CA GLU A 125 8.49 -13.74 12.58
C GLU A 125 9.29 -12.49 12.18
N PRO A 126 9.54 -11.56 13.12
CA PRO A 126 10.40 -10.41 12.86
C PRO A 126 11.84 -10.85 12.59
N ILE A 127 12.44 -10.25 11.57
CA ILE A 127 13.84 -10.50 11.18
C ILE A 127 14.67 -9.29 11.60
N PHE A 128 15.65 -9.50 12.48
CA PHE A 128 16.63 -8.50 12.86
C PHE A 128 17.89 -8.64 12.01
N ASN A 129 18.26 -7.57 11.31
CA ASN A 129 19.50 -7.49 10.55
C ASN A 129 20.51 -6.66 11.35
N GLU A 130 21.44 -7.34 12.03
CA GLU A 130 22.43 -6.70 12.89
C GLU A 130 23.39 -5.79 12.11
N SER A 131 23.79 -6.18 10.91
CA SER A 131 24.73 -5.40 10.08
C SER A 131 24.09 -4.11 9.54
N ALA A 132 22.82 -4.17 9.14
CA ALA A 132 22.06 -3.01 8.68
C ALA A 132 21.42 -2.23 9.84
N GLN A 133 21.37 -2.82 11.04
CA GLN A 133 20.66 -2.30 12.22
C GLN A 133 19.19 -1.97 11.91
N THR A 134 18.52 -2.90 11.22
CA THR A 134 17.11 -2.83 10.84
C THR A 134 16.35 -4.03 11.38
N GLN A 135 15.04 -3.87 11.53
CA GLN A 135 14.15 -4.99 11.84
C GLN A 135 12.95 -4.94 10.89
N SER A 136 12.60 -6.08 10.30
CA SER A 136 11.48 -6.16 9.36
C SER A 136 10.55 -7.32 9.71
N TRP A 137 9.29 -7.22 9.25
CA TRP A 137 8.30 -8.29 9.33
C TRP A 137 7.27 -8.14 8.22
N ARG A 138 6.70 -9.27 7.82
CA ARG A 138 5.60 -9.28 6.88
C ARG A 138 4.28 -9.07 7.60
N PHE A 139 3.36 -8.44 6.88
CA PHE A 139 2.01 -8.17 7.36
C PHE A 139 0.95 -8.48 6.30
N LYS A 140 -0.28 -8.61 6.76
CA LYS A 140 -1.50 -8.57 5.96
C LYS A 140 -2.42 -7.48 6.50
N VAL A 141 -2.96 -6.66 5.63
CA VAL A 141 -3.92 -5.61 5.97
C VAL A 141 -5.16 -5.71 5.11
N VAL A 142 -6.33 -5.60 5.73
CA VAL A 142 -7.62 -5.41 5.07
C VAL A 142 -8.10 -4.00 5.41
N CYS A 143 -8.35 -3.19 4.40
CA CYS A 143 -8.64 -1.78 4.58
C CYS A 143 -9.67 -1.24 3.59
N GLY A 144 -10.25 -0.11 3.93
CA GLY A 144 -11.18 0.64 3.09
C GLY A 144 -10.49 1.45 2.00
N LYS A 145 -11.29 2.07 1.13
CA LYS A 145 -10.80 2.99 0.09
C LYS A 145 -9.98 4.13 0.67
N GLY A 146 -9.01 4.60 -0.11
CA GLY A 146 -8.22 5.77 0.23
C GLY A 146 -7.17 5.55 1.32
N THR A 147 -6.96 4.30 1.76
CA THR A 147 -5.89 3.94 2.69
C THR A 147 -4.54 3.95 1.97
N TYR A 148 -3.56 4.60 2.57
CA TYR A 148 -2.16 4.60 2.13
C TYR A 148 -1.37 3.61 3.00
N VAL A 149 -1.03 2.46 2.44
CA VAL A 149 -0.30 1.40 3.17
C VAL A 149 1.13 1.84 3.47
N ARG A 150 1.73 2.67 2.62
CA ARG A 150 3.02 3.33 2.88
C ARG A 150 2.97 4.15 4.18
N THR A 151 1.99 5.03 4.31
CA THR A 151 1.79 5.85 5.51
C THR A 151 1.44 4.99 6.75
N LEU A 152 0.64 3.93 6.58
CA LEU A 152 0.36 2.98 7.65
C LEU A 152 1.65 2.35 8.20
N SER A 153 2.58 1.99 7.31
CA SER A 153 3.88 1.42 7.68
C SER A 153 4.75 2.42 8.45
N VAL A 154 4.83 3.67 7.97
CA VAL A 154 5.55 4.76 8.65
C VAL A 154 4.95 5.05 10.03
N ASP A 155 3.64 5.15 10.13
CA ASP A 155 2.94 5.47 11.38
C ASP A 155 3.05 4.32 12.39
N THR A 156 3.09 3.06 11.95
CA THR A 156 3.38 1.90 12.80
C THR A 156 4.80 2.01 13.39
N GLY A 157 5.79 2.36 12.55
CA GLY A 157 7.15 2.61 13.01
C GLY A 157 7.24 3.72 14.05
N LYS A 158 6.54 4.84 13.84
CA LYS A 158 6.47 5.95 14.83
C LYS A 158 5.92 5.50 16.17
N LYS A 159 4.88 4.67 16.19
CA LYS A 159 4.34 4.07 17.44
C LYS A 159 5.38 3.24 18.17
N LEU A 160 6.24 2.54 17.44
CA LEU A 160 7.35 1.75 17.99
C LEU A 160 8.59 2.59 18.31
N GLY A 161 8.58 3.89 18.02
CA GLY A 161 9.67 4.83 18.29
C GLY A 161 10.82 4.79 17.29
N TYR A 162 10.57 4.30 16.07
CA TYR A 162 11.54 4.20 14.99
C TYR A 162 11.02 4.78 13.67
N PRO A 163 11.89 5.41 12.86
CA PRO A 163 11.58 5.67 11.46
C PRO A 163 11.43 4.35 10.70
N ALA A 164 10.47 4.29 9.80
CA ALA A 164 10.12 3.10 9.04
C ALA A 164 9.74 3.44 7.60
N HIS A 165 9.74 2.42 6.77
CA HIS A 165 9.23 2.47 5.41
C HIS A 165 8.59 1.13 5.04
N MET A 166 7.76 1.15 4.02
CA MET A 166 7.19 -0.04 3.42
C MET A 166 8.22 -0.62 2.44
N SER A 167 8.78 -1.80 2.74
CA SER A 167 9.83 -2.42 1.93
C SER A 167 9.31 -3.37 0.85
N ASP A 168 8.06 -3.83 0.96
CA ASP A 168 7.37 -4.63 -0.05
C ASP A 168 5.86 -4.44 0.03
N LEU A 169 5.14 -4.57 -1.10
CA LEU A 169 3.68 -4.54 -1.14
C LEU A 169 3.13 -5.26 -2.36
N THR A 170 2.11 -6.07 -2.13
CA THR A 170 1.28 -6.70 -3.16
C THR A 170 -0.19 -6.55 -2.78
N ARG A 171 -1.05 -6.12 -3.72
CA ARG A 171 -2.49 -6.11 -3.49
C ARG A 171 -3.07 -7.47 -3.86
N THR A 172 -3.49 -8.24 -2.86
CA THR A 172 -3.98 -9.63 -3.03
C THR A 172 -5.47 -9.73 -3.28
N ALA A 173 -6.25 -8.67 -2.95
CA ALA A 173 -7.67 -8.59 -3.30
C ALA A 173 -8.14 -7.15 -3.51
N SER A 174 -9.06 -6.94 -4.43
CA SER A 174 -9.71 -5.65 -4.72
C SER A 174 -11.03 -5.86 -5.44
N GLY A 175 -12.08 -5.12 -5.06
CA GLY A 175 -13.38 -5.18 -5.75
C GLY A 175 -14.10 -6.53 -5.66
N GLY A 176 -13.83 -7.32 -4.63
CA GLY A 176 -14.34 -8.68 -4.49
C GLY A 176 -13.54 -9.74 -5.27
N LEU A 177 -12.55 -9.33 -6.06
CA LEU A 177 -11.67 -10.20 -6.83
C LEU A 177 -10.39 -10.53 -6.04
N GLN A 178 -9.89 -11.76 -6.18
CA GLN A 178 -8.68 -12.24 -5.53
C GLN A 178 -7.60 -12.57 -6.56
N ALA A 179 -6.35 -12.57 -6.15
CA ALA A 179 -5.19 -12.84 -7.01
C ALA A 179 -5.32 -14.15 -7.81
N ALA A 180 -5.89 -15.20 -7.19
CA ALA A 180 -6.10 -16.49 -7.85
C ALA A 180 -7.08 -16.45 -9.06
N GLN A 181 -7.87 -15.38 -9.18
CA GLN A 181 -8.82 -15.17 -10.29
C GLN A 181 -8.25 -14.26 -11.39
N CYS A 182 -7.05 -13.70 -11.17
CA CYS A 182 -6.44 -12.74 -12.08
C CYS A 182 -5.64 -13.44 -13.18
N LEU A 183 -5.63 -12.79 -14.34
CA LEU A 183 -4.72 -13.11 -15.44
C LEU A 183 -3.55 -12.14 -15.43
N THR A 184 -2.38 -12.61 -15.82
CA THR A 184 -1.25 -11.74 -16.12
C THR A 184 -1.48 -10.98 -17.43
N LEU A 185 -0.75 -9.89 -17.66
CA LEU A 185 -0.84 -9.14 -18.93
C LEU A 185 -0.51 -10.02 -20.14
N GLU A 186 0.43 -10.97 -19.98
CA GLU A 186 0.79 -11.92 -21.04
C GLU A 186 -0.37 -12.89 -21.34
N GLU A 187 -1.04 -13.40 -20.32
CA GLU A 187 -2.21 -14.27 -20.48
C GLU A 187 -3.36 -13.51 -21.13
N VAL A 188 -3.63 -12.28 -20.72
CA VAL A 188 -4.63 -11.41 -21.38
C VAL A 188 -4.29 -11.24 -22.86
N ALA A 189 -3.02 -10.93 -23.20
CA ALA A 189 -2.60 -10.77 -24.58
C ALA A 189 -2.79 -12.05 -25.40
N LYS A 190 -2.50 -13.23 -24.84
CA LYS A 190 -2.74 -14.53 -25.49
C LYS A 190 -4.23 -14.79 -25.73
N GLN A 191 -5.07 -14.50 -24.74
CA GLN A 191 -6.53 -14.68 -24.84
C GLN A 191 -7.14 -13.73 -25.89
N MET A 192 -6.66 -12.51 -25.97
CA MET A 192 -7.07 -11.56 -27.02
C MET A 192 -6.66 -12.04 -28.41
N ALA A 193 -5.45 -12.53 -28.59
CA ALA A 193 -4.95 -13.05 -29.85
C ALA A 193 -5.71 -14.32 -30.31
N ALA A 194 -6.18 -15.13 -29.36
CA ALA A 194 -6.98 -16.33 -29.62
C ALA A 194 -8.49 -16.06 -29.78
N GLU A 195 -8.93 -14.79 -29.65
CA GLU A 195 -10.35 -14.38 -29.62
C GLU A 195 -11.17 -15.08 -28.54
N THR A 196 -10.53 -15.47 -27.43
CA THR A 196 -11.17 -16.20 -26.31
C THR A 196 -11.30 -15.33 -25.04
N ILE A 197 -11.01 -14.04 -25.14
CA ILE A 197 -11.01 -13.13 -23.97
C ILE A 197 -12.37 -13.07 -23.27
N ASP A 198 -13.48 -13.26 -24.00
CA ASP A 198 -14.82 -13.25 -23.42
C ASP A 198 -15.05 -14.38 -22.40
N GLN A 199 -14.27 -15.46 -22.47
CA GLN A 199 -14.30 -16.56 -21.50
C GLN A 199 -13.65 -16.20 -20.16
N CYS A 200 -12.90 -15.11 -20.12
CA CYS A 200 -12.18 -14.59 -18.94
C CYS A 200 -12.90 -13.40 -18.29
N LEU A 201 -14.02 -12.97 -18.85
CA LEU A 201 -14.85 -11.91 -18.28
C LEU A 201 -15.75 -12.48 -17.18
N LEU A 202 -15.90 -11.72 -16.09
CA LEU A 202 -16.75 -12.02 -14.94
C LEU A 202 -18.11 -11.31 -15.06
#